data_ce6bf482c04c80a07b85819fd84c63da
#
_entry.id   ce6bf482c04c80a07b85819fd84c63da
#
_cell.length_a   1.000
_cell.length_b   1.000
_cell.length_c   1.000
_cell.angle_alpha   90.00
_cell.angle_beta   90.00
_cell.angle_gamma   90.00
#
_symmetry.space_group_name_H-M   'P 1'
#
loop_
_entity.id
_entity.type
_entity.pdbx_description
1 polymer ?
#
loop_
_entity_poly.entity_id
_entity_poly.type
_entity_poly.pdbx_seq_one_letter_code
_entity_poly.pdbx_strand_id
1 'polypeptide(L)'
;MTSINSGRMKKGILAAFVAALALTAEIYAQTNDTGNMETKERIYGSVFPRGEKLPEMFAKYFTGQAYLARLTRDEALNCPVSNVTFEPGCRNNWHSHTGGQLLVAVSGRGYYQAKGEPARELLPGDVVEIGPGVVHWHGAAPDSWFSHLAVETNPQTNRNTWLEPVDDAQYAAATAPAAAVVPQLGAEASATVRNFSRAMPRDWGRRIPN
;
A
#
# COMPACT_ATOMS: atom_id res chain seq x y z
N MET A 1 6.01 -34.05 71.53
CA MET A 1 4.96 -33.11 71.11
C MET A 1 5.63 -32.03 70.25
N THR A 2 5.62 -32.19 68.92
CA THR A 2 6.22 -31.25 67.94
C THR A 2 5.09 -30.55 67.24
N SER A 3 4.90 -29.27 67.58
CA SER A 3 3.92 -28.40 66.93
C SER A 3 4.48 -27.96 65.56
N ILE A 4 3.87 -28.40 64.44
CA ILE A 4 4.22 -28.01 63.10
C ILE A 4 3.62 -26.62 62.83
N ASN A 5 4.49 -25.66 62.59
CA ASN A 5 4.15 -24.25 62.33
C ASN A 5 3.46 -24.08 60.94
N SER A 6 2.14 -24.21 60.93
CA SER A 6 1.31 -24.14 59.68
C SER A 6 1.16 -22.71 59.11
N GLY A 7 1.64 -21.68 59.81
CA GLY A 7 1.48 -20.29 59.41
C GLY A 7 2.50 -19.80 58.37
N ARG A 8 3.69 -20.43 58.30
CA ARG A 8 4.78 -20.01 57.40
C ARG A 8 4.61 -20.51 55.97
N MET A 9 3.95 -21.66 55.80
CA MET A 9 3.69 -22.25 54.46
C MET A 9 2.61 -21.50 53.70
N LYS A 10 1.59 -20.95 54.37
CA LYS A 10 0.51 -20.21 53.69
C LYS A 10 0.96 -18.86 53.13
N LYS A 11 1.93 -18.18 53.74
CA LYS A 11 2.46 -16.90 53.24
C LYS A 11 3.37 -17.08 52.02
N GLY A 12 4.11 -18.16 51.93
CA GLY A 12 4.98 -18.46 50.79
C GLY A 12 4.20 -18.83 49.54
N ILE A 13 3.10 -19.58 49.67
CA ILE A 13 2.25 -19.97 48.54
C ILE A 13 1.50 -18.76 47.98
N LEU A 14 1.03 -17.87 48.86
CA LEU A 14 0.33 -16.65 48.40
C LEU A 14 1.28 -15.67 47.67
N ALA A 15 2.52 -15.54 48.14
CA ALA A 15 3.52 -14.70 47.47
C ALA A 15 3.92 -15.27 46.10
N ALA A 16 4.04 -16.59 45.98
CA ALA A 16 4.35 -17.27 44.72
C ALA A 16 3.18 -17.10 43.67
N PHE A 17 1.92 -17.15 44.12
CA PHE A 17 0.77 -16.93 43.24
C PHE A 17 0.66 -15.48 42.75
N VAL A 18 0.95 -14.51 43.63
CA VAL A 18 0.92 -13.09 43.22
C VAL A 18 2.07 -12.78 42.26
N ALA A 19 3.25 -13.35 42.46
CA ALA A 19 4.37 -13.19 41.52
C ALA A 19 4.11 -13.85 40.18
N ALA A 20 3.46 -15.01 40.13
CA ALA A 20 3.08 -15.71 38.91
C ALA A 20 2.01 -14.92 38.11
N LEU A 21 1.03 -14.31 38.81
CA LEU A 21 0.02 -13.47 38.19
C LEU A 21 0.60 -12.15 37.62
N ALA A 22 1.58 -11.58 38.31
CA ALA A 22 2.27 -10.39 37.79
C ALA A 22 3.10 -10.72 36.55
N LEU A 23 3.82 -11.85 36.55
CA LEU A 23 4.60 -12.29 35.38
C LEU A 23 3.72 -12.58 34.17
N THR A 24 2.54 -13.20 34.38
CA THR A 24 1.58 -13.46 33.26
C THR A 24 0.96 -12.16 32.75
N ALA A 25 0.74 -11.17 33.61
CA ALA A 25 0.23 -9.86 33.18
C ALA A 25 1.27 -9.09 32.35
N GLU A 26 2.56 -9.15 32.73
CA GLU A 26 3.63 -8.52 31.94
C GLU A 26 3.84 -9.22 30.60
N ILE A 27 3.81 -10.56 30.56
CA ILE A 27 3.88 -11.32 29.31
C ILE A 27 2.68 -11.01 28.41
N TYR A 28 1.47 -10.91 28.98
CA TYR A 28 0.26 -10.56 28.22
C TYR A 28 0.30 -9.11 27.71
N ALA A 29 0.86 -8.18 28.48
CA ALA A 29 1.07 -6.80 28.05
C ALA A 29 2.11 -6.70 26.93
N GLN A 30 3.23 -7.44 27.03
CA GLN A 30 4.25 -7.48 25.98
C GLN A 30 3.73 -8.13 24.70
N THR A 31 2.95 -9.22 24.77
CA THR A 31 2.37 -9.86 23.58
C THR A 31 1.29 -9.00 22.93
N ASN A 32 0.55 -8.21 23.72
CA ASN A 32 -0.42 -7.26 23.16
C ASN A 32 0.25 -6.03 22.53
N ASP A 33 1.38 -5.59 23.05
CA ASP A 33 2.12 -4.46 22.47
C ASP A 33 2.81 -4.86 21.16
N THR A 34 3.40 -6.05 21.08
CA THR A 34 3.96 -6.60 19.84
C THR A 34 2.85 -6.90 18.82
N GLY A 35 1.69 -7.43 19.23
CA GLY A 35 0.52 -7.64 18.38
C GLY A 35 -0.05 -6.32 17.84
N ASN A 36 -0.02 -5.25 18.64
CA ASN A 36 -0.48 -3.92 18.22
C ASN A 36 0.55 -3.24 17.29
N MET A 37 1.84 -3.47 17.46
CA MET A 37 2.88 -3.03 16.51
C MET A 37 2.79 -3.78 15.19
N GLU A 38 2.67 -5.12 15.19
CA GLU A 38 2.45 -5.89 13.96
C GLU A 38 1.17 -5.50 13.23
N THR A 39 0.10 -5.18 13.96
CA THR A 39 -1.17 -4.73 13.38
C THR A 39 -1.05 -3.33 12.78
N LYS A 40 -0.34 -2.41 13.46
CA LYS A 40 -0.07 -1.06 12.92
C LYS A 40 0.85 -1.08 11.70
N GLU A 41 1.84 -1.96 11.66
CA GLU A 41 2.72 -2.12 10.50
C GLU A 41 2.02 -2.78 9.30
N ARG A 42 0.98 -3.59 9.53
CA ARG A 42 0.19 -4.24 8.46
C ARG A 42 -0.86 -3.34 7.80
N ILE A 43 -1.18 -2.18 8.37
CA ILE A 43 -2.22 -1.29 7.82
C ILE A 43 -1.90 -0.81 6.40
N TYR A 44 -0.62 -0.64 6.05
CA TYR A 44 -0.21 -0.30 4.68
C TYR A 44 0.13 -1.53 3.83
N GLY A 45 0.07 -2.77 4.39
CA GLY A 45 0.09 -4.06 3.67
C GLY A 45 1.36 -4.40 2.89
N SER A 46 2.45 -3.62 3.03
CA SER A 46 3.70 -3.87 2.32
C SER A 46 4.57 -4.90 3.04
N VAL A 47 5.27 -5.74 2.27
CA VAL A 47 6.31 -6.65 2.79
C VAL A 47 7.63 -5.92 3.07
N PHE A 48 7.76 -4.67 2.61
CA PHE A 48 8.93 -3.83 2.84
C PHE A 48 8.69 -2.91 4.03
N PRO A 49 9.76 -2.52 4.77
CA PRO A 49 9.63 -1.58 5.88
C PRO A 49 9.09 -0.24 5.37
N ARG A 50 8.18 0.37 6.15
CA ARG A 50 7.66 1.71 5.84
C ARG A 50 8.77 2.77 5.88
N GLY A 51 9.69 2.62 6.80
CA GLY A 51 10.75 3.58 7.05
C GLY A 51 10.31 4.78 7.89
N GLU A 52 11.14 5.81 7.87
CA GLU A 52 10.95 7.03 8.64
C GLU A 52 10.15 8.07 7.84
N LYS A 53 9.52 9.00 8.55
CA LYS A 53 8.93 10.18 7.91
C LYS A 53 9.97 10.90 7.06
N LEU A 54 9.55 11.37 5.90
CA LEU A 54 10.44 12.20 5.08
C LEU A 54 10.98 13.37 5.90
N PRO A 55 12.31 13.64 5.83
CA PRO A 55 12.89 14.82 6.44
C PRO A 55 12.19 16.09 5.94
N GLU A 56 12.08 17.09 6.81
CA GLU A 56 11.38 18.36 6.53
C GLU A 56 11.86 19.03 5.24
N MET A 57 13.16 18.93 4.94
CA MET A 57 13.75 19.45 3.71
C MET A 57 13.13 18.88 2.43
N PHE A 58 12.59 17.66 2.48
CA PHE A 58 11.90 17.01 1.37
C PHE A 58 10.37 17.10 1.51
N ALA A 59 9.84 17.22 2.74
CA ALA A 59 8.40 17.28 2.99
C ALA A 59 7.70 18.39 2.18
N LYS A 60 8.38 19.50 1.92
CA LYS A 60 7.89 20.63 1.09
C LYS A 60 7.55 20.23 -0.36
N TYR A 61 8.00 19.08 -0.82
CA TYR A 61 7.70 18.55 -2.16
C TYR A 61 6.56 17.55 -2.16
N PHE A 62 5.85 17.42 -1.03
CA PHE A 62 4.74 16.50 -0.87
C PHE A 62 3.54 17.23 -0.27
N THR A 63 2.35 16.90 -0.74
CA THR A 63 1.09 17.21 -0.07
C THR A 63 0.69 15.97 0.73
N GLY A 64 0.55 16.11 2.06
CA GLY A 64 0.32 14.96 2.97
C GLY A 64 1.63 14.35 3.49
N GLN A 65 1.53 13.18 4.13
CA GLN A 65 2.65 12.53 4.78
C GLN A 65 3.16 11.34 3.97
N ALA A 66 4.46 11.33 3.71
CA ALA A 66 5.15 10.20 3.12
C ALA A 66 6.31 9.72 4.02
N TYR A 67 6.74 8.48 3.79
CA TYR A 67 7.79 7.79 4.51
C TYR A 67 8.78 7.19 3.52
N LEU A 68 10.02 6.98 3.96
CA LEU A 68 11.07 6.42 3.12
C LEU A 68 11.91 5.41 3.91
N ALA A 69 12.06 4.23 3.34
CA ALA A 69 13.03 3.22 3.78
C ALA A 69 14.05 2.97 2.68
N ARG A 70 15.32 3.30 2.93
CA ARG A 70 16.40 2.95 2.03
C ARG A 70 16.66 1.44 2.11
N LEU A 71 16.52 0.72 1.00
CA LEU A 71 16.68 -0.74 0.94
C LEU A 71 18.11 -1.14 0.57
N THR A 72 18.74 -0.42 -0.37
CA THR A 72 20.15 -0.64 -0.72
C THR A 72 21.04 0.31 0.07
N ARG A 73 22.07 -0.23 0.71
CA ARG A 73 23.03 0.53 1.53
C ARG A 73 24.43 0.53 0.95
N ASP A 74 24.77 -0.49 0.17
CA ASP A 74 26.08 -0.59 -0.48
C ASP A 74 26.08 0.27 -1.75
N GLU A 75 26.85 1.36 -1.70
CA GLU A 75 26.97 2.31 -2.82
C GLU A 75 27.72 1.69 -4.02
N ALA A 76 28.54 0.66 -3.79
CA ALA A 76 29.24 -0.05 -4.86
C ALA A 76 28.29 -0.78 -5.82
N LEU A 77 27.08 -1.12 -5.37
CA LEU A 77 26.03 -1.69 -6.24
C LEU A 77 25.54 -0.70 -7.30
N ASN A 78 25.72 0.60 -7.06
CA ASN A 78 25.29 1.66 -7.98
C ASN A 78 23.82 1.52 -8.42
N CYS A 79 22.96 1.07 -7.51
CA CYS A 79 21.55 0.81 -7.73
C CYS A 79 20.76 1.23 -6.47
N PRO A 80 20.53 2.53 -6.26
CA PRO A 80 19.72 2.99 -5.14
C PRO A 80 18.29 2.51 -5.28
N VAL A 81 17.80 1.82 -4.25
CA VAL A 81 16.42 1.36 -4.13
C VAL A 81 15.88 1.81 -2.79
N SER A 82 14.73 2.44 -2.81
CA SER A 82 14.00 2.84 -1.61
C SER A 82 12.55 2.38 -1.69
N ASN A 83 11.99 1.99 -0.55
CA ASN A 83 10.54 1.87 -0.43
C ASN A 83 9.98 3.23 0.00
N VAL A 84 9.09 3.78 -0.80
CA VAL A 84 8.38 5.04 -0.51
C VAL A 84 6.94 4.69 -0.20
N THR A 85 6.45 5.15 0.96
CA THR A 85 5.10 4.88 1.43
C THR A 85 4.36 6.19 1.61
N PHE A 86 3.16 6.28 1.07
CA PHE A 86 2.27 7.44 1.10
C PHE A 86 1.04 7.14 1.95
N GLU A 87 0.67 8.05 2.85
CA GLU A 87 -0.64 8.03 3.49
C GLU A 87 -1.76 8.31 2.48
N PRO A 88 -3.03 7.91 2.77
CA PRO A 88 -4.16 8.25 1.92
C PRO A 88 -4.19 9.73 1.54
N GLY A 89 -4.35 10.03 0.26
CA GLY A 89 -4.36 11.38 -0.28
C GLY A 89 -2.99 12.04 -0.44
N CYS A 90 -1.92 11.44 0.06
CA CYS A 90 -0.58 11.97 -0.08
C CYS A 90 -0.05 11.82 -1.51
N ARG A 91 0.59 12.86 -2.04
CA ARG A 91 1.18 12.89 -3.37
C ARG A 91 2.42 13.78 -3.39
N ASN A 92 3.35 13.51 -4.30
CA ASN A 92 4.47 14.41 -4.52
C ASN A 92 4.12 15.49 -5.56
N ASN A 93 4.95 16.52 -5.60
CA ASN A 93 4.88 17.56 -6.62
C ASN A 93 5.20 16.98 -8.00
N TRP A 94 4.87 17.72 -9.05
CA TRP A 94 5.43 17.50 -10.37
C TRP A 94 6.96 17.54 -10.28
N HIS A 95 7.62 16.59 -10.90
CA HIS A 95 9.08 16.51 -10.91
C HIS A 95 9.59 15.69 -12.09
N SER A 96 10.90 15.72 -12.30
CA SER A 96 11.58 14.90 -13.29
C SER A 96 12.92 14.42 -12.79
N HIS A 97 13.43 13.36 -13.41
CA HIS A 97 14.74 12.78 -13.16
C HIS A 97 15.58 12.82 -14.43
N THR A 98 16.82 13.34 -14.36
CA THR A 98 17.70 13.38 -15.53
C THR A 98 18.15 11.98 -15.97
N GLY A 99 18.19 11.01 -15.06
CA GLY A 99 18.56 9.62 -15.33
C GLY A 99 17.38 8.68 -15.54
N GLY A 100 16.15 9.16 -15.30
CA GLY A 100 14.94 8.32 -15.26
C GLY A 100 14.72 7.66 -13.89
N GLN A 101 13.63 6.91 -13.78
CA GLN A 101 13.24 6.19 -12.56
C GLN A 101 12.38 4.97 -12.93
N LEU A 102 12.50 3.90 -12.14
CA LEU A 102 11.59 2.77 -12.20
C LEU A 102 10.76 2.73 -10.92
N LEU A 103 9.44 2.65 -11.03
CA LEU A 103 8.55 2.41 -9.91
C LEU A 103 8.00 0.98 -9.97
N VAL A 104 7.99 0.28 -8.85
CA VAL A 104 7.34 -1.01 -8.69
C VAL A 104 6.34 -0.90 -7.56
N ALA A 105 5.05 -0.91 -7.85
CA ALA A 105 4.00 -0.87 -6.85
C ALA A 105 4.02 -2.16 -6.02
N VAL A 106 4.04 -2.05 -4.68
CA VAL A 106 4.19 -3.20 -3.79
C VAL A 106 3.06 -3.33 -2.77
N SER A 107 2.28 -2.26 -2.55
CA SER A 107 1.17 -2.30 -1.59
C SER A 107 0.18 -1.18 -1.81
N GLY A 108 -1.09 -1.45 -1.47
CA GLY A 108 -2.16 -0.48 -1.52
C GLY A 108 -2.54 -0.05 -2.93
N ARG A 109 -3.07 1.17 -3.05
CA ARG A 109 -3.54 1.73 -4.32
C ARG A 109 -3.03 3.16 -4.49
N GLY A 110 -2.41 3.42 -5.61
CA GLY A 110 -1.86 4.73 -5.94
C GLY A 110 -2.12 5.17 -7.36
N TYR A 111 -1.53 6.30 -7.73
CA TYR A 111 -1.63 6.88 -9.06
C TYR A 111 -0.28 7.38 -9.53
N TYR A 112 -0.09 7.33 -10.83
CA TYR A 112 1.01 7.95 -11.57
C TYR A 112 0.43 8.74 -12.73
N GLN A 113 1.04 9.88 -13.04
CA GLN A 113 0.70 10.66 -14.23
C GLN A 113 1.94 11.34 -14.80
N ALA A 114 2.21 11.11 -16.07
CA ALA A 114 3.10 11.96 -16.86
C ALA A 114 2.35 13.24 -17.29
N LYS A 115 3.07 14.35 -17.34
CA LYS A 115 2.46 15.66 -17.65
C LYS A 115 1.92 15.64 -19.09
N GLY A 116 0.63 15.95 -19.24
CA GLY A 116 -0.08 15.91 -20.51
C GLY A 116 -0.75 14.58 -20.84
N GLU A 117 -0.50 13.52 -20.04
CA GLU A 117 -1.12 12.21 -20.23
C GLU A 117 -2.22 11.95 -19.19
N PRO A 118 -3.15 11.03 -19.43
CA PRO A 118 -4.10 10.57 -18.43
C PRO A 118 -3.39 9.95 -17.22
N ALA A 119 -3.95 10.12 -16.03
CA ALA A 119 -3.48 9.43 -14.85
C ALA A 119 -3.73 7.92 -14.95
N ARG A 120 -2.79 7.13 -14.44
CA ARG A 120 -2.87 5.67 -14.36
C ARG A 120 -2.96 5.25 -12.91
N GLU A 121 -3.96 4.44 -12.57
CA GLU A 121 -4.02 3.75 -11.28
C GLU A 121 -2.91 2.71 -11.19
N LEU A 122 -2.33 2.56 -10.01
CA LEU A 122 -1.28 1.60 -9.70
C LEU A 122 -1.73 0.66 -8.59
N LEU A 123 -1.62 -0.63 -8.84
CA LEU A 123 -1.87 -1.72 -7.92
C LEU A 123 -0.59 -2.55 -7.71
N PRO A 124 -0.48 -3.33 -6.62
CA PRO A 124 0.67 -4.19 -6.39
C PRO A 124 0.99 -5.09 -7.59
N GLY A 125 2.25 -5.04 -8.04
CA GLY A 125 2.73 -5.73 -9.24
C GLY A 125 2.84 -4.83 -10.47
N ASP A 126 2.23 -3.64 -10.47
CA ASP A 126 2.40 -2.68 -11.56
C ASP A 126 3.81 -2.10 -11.55
N VAL A 127 4.33 -1.92 -12.77
CA VAL A 127 5.62 -1.29 -13.03
C VAL A 127 5.43 -0.08 -13.91
N VAL A 128 6.14 1.02 -13.57
CA VAL A 128 6.20 2.24 -14.37
C VAL A 128 7.64 2.54 -14.70
N GLU A 129 7.95 2.54 -16.00
CA GLU A 129 9.23 2.97 -16.51
C GLU A 129 9.16 4.46 -16.85
N ILE A 130 9.91 5.28 -16.11
CA ILE A 130 9.91 6.72 -16.27
C ILE A 130 11.21 7.13 -16.95
N GLY A 131 11.13 7.51 -18.21
CA GLY A 131 12.28 7.93 -19.00
C GLY A 131 12.93 9.20 -18.49
N PRO A 132 14.20 9.44 -18.87
CA PRO A 132 14.90 10.68 -18.54
C PRO A 132 14.13 11.93 -18.94
N GLY A 133 14.00 12.89 -18.02
CA GLY A 133 13.36 14.18 -18.25
C GLY A 133 11.83 14.16 -18.28
N VAL A 134 11.18 13.01 -18.18
CA VAL A 134 9.72 12.93 -18.11
C VAL A 134 9.22 13.63 -16.85
N VAL A 135 8.41 14.66 -17.02
CA VAL A 135 7.75 15.36 -15.91
C VAL A 135 6.55 14.55 -15.48
N HIS A 136 6.48 14.19 -14.20
CA HIS A 136 5.46 13.31 -13.65
C HIS A 136 5.20 13.59 -12.17
N TRP A 137 4.15 12.99 -11.65
CA TRP A 137 3.89 12.85 -10.22
C TRP A 137 3.35 11.44 -9.92
N HIS A 138 3.44 11.03 -8.66
CA HIS A 138 2.80 9.83 -8.13
C HIS A 138 2.40 10.02 -6.67
N GLY A 139 1.49 9.19 -6.20
CA GLY A 139 0.99 9.28 -4.84
C GLY A 139 -0.06 8.22 -4.52
N ALA A 140 -0.57 8.24 -3.31
CA ALA A 140 -1.63 7.36 -2.84
C ALA A 140 -3.00 7.74 -3.44
N ALA A 141 -3.94 6.80 -3.46
CA ALA A 141 -5.35 7.09 -3.66
C ALA A 141 -5.93 7.85 -2.46
N PRO A 142 -7.08 8.55 -2.61
CA PRO A 142 -7.67 9.32 -1.51
C PRO A 142 -8.02 8.50 -0.27
N ASP A 143 -8.29 7.22 -0.44
CA ASP A 143 -8.81 6.29 0.56
C ASP A 143 -7.91 5.07 0.83
N SER A 144 -6.69 5.06 0.29
CA SER A 144 -5.77 3.93 0.43
C SER A 144 -4.35 4.40 0.70
N TRP A 145 -3.63 3.68 1.56
CA TRP A 145 -2.19 3.74 1.57
C TRP A 145 -1.64 3.28 0.21
N PHE A 146 -0.45 3.74 -0.13
CA PHE A 146 0.26 3.30 -1.31
C PHE A 146 1.75 3.17 -1.02
N SER A 147 2.36 2.08 -1.46
CA SER A 147 3.80 1.86 -1.31
C SER A 147 4.38 1.34 -2.61
N HIS A 148 5.52 1.88 -3.00
CA HIS A 148 6.25 1.44 -4.17
C HIS A 148 7.75 1.43 -3.93
N LEU A 149 8.46 0.59 -4.65
CA LEU A 149 9.91 0.70 -4.78
C LEU A 149 10.23 1.81 -5.78
N ALA A 150 11.09 2.73 -5.38
CA ALA A 150 11.71 3.70 -6.24
C ALA A 150 13.13 3.22 -6.55
N VAL A 151 13.40 2.87 -7.81
CA VAL A 151 14.72 2.48 -8.29
C VAL A 151 15.29 3.64 -9.11
N GLU A 152 16.41 4.20 -8.66
CA GLU A 152 17.09 5.25 -9.41
C GLU A 152 17.90 4.64 -10.53
N THR A 153 17.62 5.05 -11.77
CA THR A 153 18.43 4.68 -12.93
C THR A 153 19.53 5.72 -13.17
N ASN A 154 20.68 5.29 -13.65
CA ASN A 154 21.85 6.14 -13.89
C ASN A 154 22.24 7.03 -12.68
N PRO A 155 22.38 6.48 -11.46
CA PRO A 155 22.42 7.27 -10.22
C PRO A 155 23.60 8.24 -10.14
N GLN A 156 24.73 8.01 -10.85
CA GLN A 156 25.86 8.92 -10.88
C GLN A 156 25.51 10.28 -11.51
N THR A 157 24.60 10.29 -12.49
CA THR A 157 24.20 11.48 -13.23
C THR A 157 22.75 11.89 -12.99
N ASN A 158 21.98 11.05 -12.28
CA ASN A 158 20.58 11.34 -11.99
C ASN A 158 20.44 12.50 -11.01
N ARG A 159 19.56 13.45 -11.35
CA ARG A 159 19.23 14.61 -10.54
C ARG A 159 17.73 14.84 -10.62
N ASN A 160 17.13 15.18 -9.49
CA ASN A 160 15.72 15.50 -9.43
C ASN A 160 15.51 17.00 -9.65
N THR A 161 14.56 17.34 -10.50
CA THR A 161 14.04 18.70 -10.63
C THR A 161 12.63 18.74 -10.12
N TRP A 162 12.41 19.44 -9.00
CA TRP A 162 11.10 19.64 -8.40
C TRP A 162 10.42 20.86 -8.99
N LEU A 163 9.15 20.71 -9.30
CA LEU A 163 8.29 21.73 -9.91
C LEU A 163 7.12 22.06 -8.97
N GLU A 164 6.04 22.62 -9.56
CA GLU A 164 4.84 23.01 -8.84
C GLU A 164 4.13 21.82 -8.15
N PRO A 165 3.41 22.06 -7.05
CA PRO A 165 2.53 21.07 -6.45
C PRO A 165 1.46 20.58 -7.43
N VAL A 166 1.04 19.32 -7.30
CA VAL A 166 -0.22 18.83 -7.84
C VAL A 166 -1.33 19.39 -6.97
N ASP A 167 -2.11 20.33 -7.46
CA ASP A 167 -3.20 20.93 -6.71
C ASP A 167 -4.37 19.95 -6.47
N ASP A 168 -5.28 20.33 -5.57
CA ASP A 168 -6.40 19.44 -5.20
C ASP A 168 -7.36 19.15 -6.35
N ALA A 169 -7.53 20.09 -7.28
CA ALA A 169 -8.41 19.89 -8.44
C ALA A 169 -7.76 18.92 -9.45
N GLN A 170 -6.47 19.06 -9.71
CA GLN A 170 -5.69 18.13 -10.55
C GLN A 170 -5.70 16.72 -9.95
N TYR A 171 -5.45 16.61 -8.64
CA TYR A 171 -5.45 15.35 -7.94
C TYR A 171 -6.83 14.69 -7.95
N ALA A 172 -7.89 15.44 -7.65
CA ALA A 172 -9.27 14.92 -7.68
C ALA A 172 -9.66 14.43 -9.08
N ALA A 173 -9.28 15.17 -10.13
CA ALA A 173 -9.54 14.76 -11.52
C ALA A 173 -8.77 13.48 -11.88
N ALA A 174 -7.51 13.37 -11.44
CA ALA A 174 -6.66 12.22 -11.72
C ALA A 174 -7.10 10.94 -11.00
N THR A 175 -7.71 11.07 -9.81
CA THR A 175 -8.13 9.95 -8.96
C THR A 175 -9.62 9.67 -9.00
N ALA A 176 -10.37 10.42 -9.82
CA ALA A 176 -11.79 10.17 -10.04
C ALA A 176 -12.03 8.74 -10.56
N PRO A 177 -13.02 8.01 -10.05
CA PRO A 177 -13.40 6.74 -10.63
C PRO A 177 -13.62 6.90 -12.12
N ALA A 178 -13.05 6.02 -12.95
CA ALA A 178 -13.40 5.99 -14.36
C ALA A 178 -14.93 5.91 -14.46
N ALA A 179 -15.55 6.86 -15.16
CA ALA A 179 -16.97 6.82 -15.38
C ALA A 179 -17.32 5.42 -15.90
N ALA A 180 -18.13 4.68 -15.17
CA ALA A 180 -18.55 3.36 -15.58
C ALA A 180 -19.12 3.50 -17.00
N VAL A 181 -18.39 3.02 -17.98
CA VAL A 181 -18.94 2.85 -19.33
C VAL A 181 -20.01 1.77 -19.18
N VAL A 182 -21.23 2.19 -18.86
CA VAL A 182 -22.38 1.32 -18.96
C VAL A 182 -22.48 1.03 -20.46
N PRO A 183 -22.22 -0.20 -20.92
CA PRO A 183 -22.46 -0.52 -22.31
C PRO A 183 -23.94 -0.24 -22.52
N GLN A 184 -24.27 0.74 -23.34
CA GLN A 184 -25.62 0.85 -23.86
C GLN A 184 -25.83 -0.42 -24.67
N LEU A 185 -26.43 -1.43 -24.07
CA LEU A 185 -27.01 -2.56 -24.77
C LEU A 185 -28.02 -1.93 -25.74
N GLY A 186 -27.56 -1.70 -26.97
CA GLY A 186 -28.43 -1.21 -28.02
C GLY A 186 -29.67 -2.12 -28.12
N ALA A 187 -30.77 -1.56 -28.51
CA ALA A 187 -32.06 -2.26 -28.64
C ALA A 187 -31.95 -3.55 -29.49
N GLU A 188 -30.92 -3.72 -30.30
CA GLU A 188 -30.63 -4.92 -31.10
C GLU A 188 -30.24 -6.15 -30.27
N ALA A 189 -29.52 -5.99 -29.12
CA ALA A 189 -29.17 -7.13 -28.25
C ALA A 189 -30.44 -7.75 -27.62
N SER A 190 -31.45 -6.96 -27.34
CA SER A 190 -32.73 -7.43 -26.81
C SER A 190 -33.53 -8.27 -27.83
N ALA A 191 -33.33 -8.03 -29.15
CA ALA A 191 -33.97 -8.81 -30.19
C ALA A 191 -33.29 -10.18 -30.40
N THR A 192 -31.96 -10.25 -30.24
CA THR A 192 -31.18 -11.48 -30.39
C THR A 192 -31.46 -12.48 -29.25
N VAL A 193 -31.60 -12.00 -28.01
CA VAL A 193 -31.96 -12.86 -26.88
C VAL A 193 -33.38 -13.41 -27.01
N ARG A 194 -34.32 -12.62 -27.53
CA ARG A 194 -35.71 -13.09 -27.79
C ARG A 194 -35.78 -14.13 -28.88
N ASN A 195 -34.93 -14.05 -29.91
CA ASN A 195 -34.90 -15.03 -30.98
C ASN A 195 -34.22 -16.35 -30.56
N PHE A 196 -33.23 -16.29 -29.67
CA PHE A 196 -32.57 -17.50 -29.16
C PHE A 196 -33.51 -18.34 -28.26
N SER A 197 -34.35 -17.70 -27.43
CA SER A 197 -35.35 -18.39 -26.59
C SER A 197 -36.46 -19.06 -27.42
N ARG A 198 -36.71 -18.62 -28.64
CA ARG A 198 -37.73 -19.16 -29.51
C ARG A 198 -37.23 -20.35 -30.36
N ALA A 199 -35.91 -20.50 -30.52
CA ALA A 199 -35.29 -21.52 -31.35
C ALA A 199 -34.83 -22.78 -30.55
N MET A 200 -34.99 -22.80 -29.23
CA MET A 200 -34.62 -23.96 -28.43
C MET A 200 -35.68 -25.08 -28.54
N PRO A 201 -35.32 -26.30 -28.93
CA PRO A 201 -36.23 -27.46 -28.89
C PRO A 201 -36.71 -27.75 -27.46
N ARG A 202 -37.99 -28.05 -27.29
CA ARG A 202 -38.63 -28.26 -25.96
C ARG A 202 -38.14 -29.48 -25.20
N ASP A 203 -37.21 -30.26 -25.75
CA ASP A 203 -36.68 -31.54 -25.18
C ASP A 203 -35.19 -31.49 -24.81
N TRP A 204 -34.53 -30.36 -24.84
CA TRP A 204 -33.09 -30.26 -24.55
C TRP A 204 -32.69 -30.59 -23.11
N GLY A 205 -33.63 -30.60 -22.18
CA GLY A 205 -33.40 -30.93 -20.77
C GLY A 205 -33.45 -32.41 -20.42
N ARG A 206 -33.69 -33.34 -21.36
CA ARG A 206 -33.93 -34.76 -21.08
C ARG A 206 -32.82 -35.72 -21.56
N ARG A 207 -31.68 -35.25 -21.95
CA ARG A 207 -30.54 -36.10 -22.39
C ARG A 207 -29.28 -35.80 -21.60
N ILE A 208 -29.29 -36.16 -20.31
CA ILE A 208 -28.06 -36.34 -19.53
C ILE A 208 -28.02 -37.85 -19.22
N PRO A 209 -27.09 -38.64 -19.77
CA PRO A 209 -26.86 -40.00 -19.33
C PRO A 209 -26.23 -39.99 -17.94
N ASN A 210 -26.63 -40.97 -17.10
CA ASN A 210 -26.03 -41.24 -15.81
C ASN A 210 -24.56 -41.65 -15.95
#